data_5dc3436fe2323b086b7646a880f94eb6
#
_entry.id   5dc3436fe2323b086b7646a880f94eb6
#
_cell.length_a   1.000
_cell.length_b   1.000
_cell.length_c   1.000
_cell.angle_alpha   90.00
_cell.angle_beta   90.00
_cell.angle_gamma   90.00
#
_symmetry.space_group_name_H-M   'P 1'
#
loop_
_entity.id
_entity.type
_entity.pdbx_description
1 polymer ?
#
loop_
_entity_poly.entity_id
_entity_poly.type
_entity_poly.pdbx_seq_one_letter_code
_entity_poly.pdbx_strand_id
1 'polypeptide(L)'
;MKLLLFAVLYLGYQGILVNSQCVPSVTTVSGSHAPQGQICSGQMIFEDNFNDLDHGRWQHETTLAGGGNWEFQWYSNNRSNSYVYNGVLYLRPTITSDTTGEAFLTSGTLNIHGGAPADQCTNPSFWGCERTGTPTNVINPIRSARVRTVNSFAFRYGRIEVQARIPSGDWLWPAIWLMPKYNAYGTWPASGEIDLMESRGNRHLVQNGVNIGVEQVGSTLHFGPYPGLNGYPTAHFTRNSITGNGFNRAFHRYSLEWTPQGITFYVDNMLIGSVNVGSGFWDRGGFAQHAPGTENPWQHGSVMAPFDQEFYIIMNLAVGGTNFFPDGATNPGGKPWHNESPQAATDFWNGRNQWLPSWNLNEDFSREASLQVDYVRVWAL
;
A
#
# COMPACT_ATOMS: atom_id res chain seq x y z
N MET A 1 58.95 57.67 -1.25
CA MET A 1 57.57 57.18 -1.17
C MET A 1 57.40 56.15 -2.29
N LYS A 2 57.56 54.86 -1.95
CA LYS A 2 57.48 53.77 -2.92
C LYS A 2 56.09 53.15 -2.85
N LEU A 3 55.34 53.22 -3.97
CA LEU A 3 54.05 52.53 -4.11
C LEU A 3 54.36 51.05 -4.41
N LEU A 4 53.88 50.13 -3.59
CA LEU A 4 53.81 48.70 -3.89
C LEU A 4 52.43 48.43 -4.52
N LEU A 5 52.43 47.95 -5.80
CA LEU A 5 51.27 47.37 -6.45
C LEU A 5 51.12 45.91 -5.99
N PHE A 6 50.02 45.58 -5.36
CA PHE A 6 49.62 44.17 -5.15
C PHE A 6 48.80 43.71 -6.34
N ALA A 7 49.32 42.76 -7.12
CA ALA A 7 48.57 42.02 -8.14
C ALA A 7 47.82 40.87 -7.49
N VAL A 8 46.49 40.92 -7.48
CA VAL A 8 45.65 39.82 -7.05
C VAL A 8 45.46 38.87 -8.26
N LEU A 9 46.08 37.69 -8.16
CA LEU A 9 45.84 36.59 -9.11
C LEU A 9 44.48 35.96 -8.81
N TYR A 10 43.48 36.17 -9.68
CA TYR A 10 42.24 35.39 -9.71
C TYR A 10 42.50 34.05 -10.38
N LEU A 11 42.66 32.99 -9.58
CA LEU A 11 42.61 31.63 -10.05
C LEU A 11 41.12 31.27 -10.29
N GLY A 12 40.72 31.32 -11.57
CA GLY A 12 39.43 30.84 -12.01
C GLY A 12 39.32 29.32 -11.85
N TYR A 13 38.55 28.85 -10.90
CA TYR A 13 38.15 27.46 -10.82
C TYR A 13 37.21 27.19 -12.01
N GLN A 14 37.74 26.64 -13.08
CA GLN A 14 36.91 26.02 -14.12
C GLN A 14 36.36 24.71 -13.55
N GLY A 15 35.16 24.76 -13.00
CA GLY A 15 34.42 23.56 -12.69
C GLY A 15 34.25 22.73 -13.96
N ILE A 16 34.84 21.56 -14.00
CA ILE A 16 34.58 20.56 -15.04
C ILE A 16 33.12 20.16 -14.85
N LEU A 17 32.21 20.68 -15.69
CA LEU A 17 30.89 20.14 -15.86
C LEU A 17 31.07 18.73 -16.42
N VAL A 18 31.06 17.73 -15.55
CA VAL A 18 30.91 16.33 -15.96
C VAL A 18 29.50 16.23 -16.55
N ASN A 19 29.42 16.34 -17.84
CA ASN A 19 28.19 16.07 -18.60
C ASN A 19 28.00 14.56 -18.49
N SER A 20 27.27 14.09 -17.44
CA SER A 20 26.96 12.68 -17.32
C SER A 20 26.06 12.31 -18.50
N GLN A 21 26.66 11.59 -19.46
CA GLN A 21 25.94 11.13 -20.64
C GLN A 21 24.76 10.25 -20.19
N CYS A 22 23.54 10.60 -20.61
CA CYS A 22 22.35 9.83 -20.30
C CYS A 22 22.50 8.42 -20.89
N VAL A 23 22.60 7.41 -20.03
CA VAL A 23 22.48 6.00 -20.41
C VAL A 23 20.99 5.65 -20.42
N PRO A 24 20.41 5.26 -21.56
CA PRO A 24 18.98 4.93 -21.63
C PRO A 24 18.60 3.82 -20.65
N SER A 25 17.52 4.02 -19.90
CA SER A 25 16.97 3.01 -19.00
C SER A 25 15.95 2.13 -19.72
N VAL A 26 15.76 0.90 -19.23
CA VAL A 26 14.65 0.01 -19.61
C VAL A 26 13.34 0.36 -18.91
N THR A 27 13.40 1.29 -17.96
CA THR A 27 12.24 1.79 -17.23
C THR A 27 11.31 2.54 -18.17
N THR A 28 10.01 2.25 -18.09
CA THR A 28 8.97 3.05 -18.74
C THR A 28 8.12 3.75 -17.67
N VAL A 29 7.58 4.91 -18.02
CA VAL A 29 6.76 5.73 -17.14
C VAL A 29 5.58 6.33 -17.89
N SER A 30 4.48 6.56 -17.18
CA SER A 30 3.33 7.29 -17.70
C SER A 30 2.55 7.98 -16.58
N GLY A 31 1.70 8.93 -16.95
CA GLY A 31 0.87 9.72 -16.06
C GLY A 31 1.17 11.22 -16.16
N SER A 32 0.30 12.05 -15.55
CA SER A 32 0.41 13.51 -15.67
C SER A 32 1.65 14.10 -14.98
N HIS A 33 2.26 13.37 -14.04
CA HIS A 33 3.47 13.75 -13.30
C HIS A 33 4.69 12.91 -13.68
N ALA A 34 4.57 12.06 -14.69
CA ALA A 34 5.70 11.31 -15.20
C ALA A 34 6.70 12.24 -15.93
N PRO A 35 8.02 12.06 -15.75
CA PRO A 35 9.01 12.81 -16.53
C PRO A 35 8.81 12.59 -18.04
N GLN A 36 9.06 13.63 -18.81
CA GLN A 36 8.92 13.60 -20.26
C GLN A 36 10.28 13.34 -20.92
N GLY A 37 10.25 12.70 -22.09
CA GLY A 37 11.46 12.42 -22.89
C GLY A 37 12.17 11.15 -22.47
N GLN A 38 13.47 11.08 -22.76
CA GLN A 38 14.31 9.90 -22.51
C GLN A 38 14.58 9.74 -21.02
N ILE A 39 14.30 8.55 -20.49
CA ILE A 39 14.62 8.19 -19.09
C ILE A 39 16.04 7.64 -19.04
N CYS A 40 16.84 8.17 -18.12
CA CYS A 40 18.22 7.75 -17.91
C CYS A 40 18.32 6.78 -16.72
N SER A 41 19.24 5.83 -16.79
CA SER A 41 19.56 4.93 -15.69
C SER A 41 19.93 5.71 -14.42
N GLY A 42 19.37 5.32 -13.28
CA GLY A 42 19.54 5.98 -11.98
C GLY A 42 18.79 7.31 -11.82
N GLN A 43 18.06 7.78 -12.83
CA GLN A 43 17.26 9.00 -12.73
C GLN A 43 16.14 8.82 -11.72
N MET A 44 15.97 9.79 -10.82
CA MET A 44 14.77 9.89 -10.00
C MET A 44 13.60 10.30 -10.89
N ILE A 45 12.58 9.45 -10.96
CA ILE A 45 11.42 9.60 -11.86
C ILE A 45 10.12 9.94 -11.14
N PHE A 46 10.12 9.81 -9.81
CA PHE A 46 9.04 10.25 -8.93
C PHE A 46 9.59 10.58 -7.55
N GLU A 47 9.11 11.67 -6.96
CA GLU A 47 9.39 12.02 -5.58
C GLU A 47 8.18 12.76 -4.98
N ASP A 48 7.80 12.37 -3.76
CA ASP A 48 6.93 13.16 -2.90
C ASP A 48 7.47 13.12 -1.46
N ASN A 49 7.75 14.29 -0.91
CA ASN A 49 8.22 14.47 0.47
C ASN A 49 7.10 15.04 1.37
N PHE A 50 5.87 14.99 0.92
CA PHE A 50 4.65 15.40 1.63
C PHE A 50 4.74 16.78 2.31
N ASN A 51 5.24 17.77 1.58
CA ASN A 51 5.18 19.17 2.02
C ASN A 51 3.71 19.65 2.10
N ASP A 52 2.87 19.09 1.24
CA ASP A 52 1.41 19.22 1.21
C ASP A 52 0.78 17.92 0.71
N LEU A 53 -0.55 17.83 0.70
CA LEU A 53 -1.27 16.71 0.07
C LEU A 53 -1.67 17.10 -1.34
N ASP A 54 -0.80 16.82 -2.30
CA ASP A 54 -1.01 17.12 -3.71
C ASP A 54 -2.08 16.18 -4.32
N HIS A 55 -3.29 16.71 -4.51
CA HIS A 55 -4.41 15.99 -5.12
C HIS A 55 -4.23 15.71 -6.62
N GLY A 56 -3.29 16.40 -7.28
CA GLY A 56 -2.89 16.09 -8.65
C GLY A 56 -2.04 14.82 -8.72
N ARG A 57 -1.27 14.53 -7.68
CA ARG A 57 -0.47 13.31 -7.54
C ARG A 57 -1.26 12.15 -6.95
N TRP A 58 -2.00 12.41 -5.86
CA TRP A 58 -2.68 11.38 -5.07
C TRP A 58 -4.19 11.48 -5.23
N GLN A 59 -4.76 10.60 -6.05
CA GLN A 59 -6.20 10.40 -6.11
C GLN A 59 -6.66 9.60 -4.89
N HIS A 60 -7.70 10.08 -4.21
CA HIS A 60 -8.38 9.30 -3.18
C HIS A 60 -9.30 8.26 -3.81
N GLU A 61 -9.33 7.07 -3.25
CA GLU A 61 -10.45 6.17 -3.45
C GLU A 61 -11.58 6.52 -2.49
N THR A 62 -12.81 6.46 -3.01
CA THR A 62 -14.05 6.65 -2.25
C THR A 62 -14.92 5.43 -2.48
N THR A 63 -14.97 4.52 -1.50
CA THR A 63 -15.68 3.24 -1.66
C THR A 63 -15.91 2.52 -0.34
N LEU A 64 -17.00 1.72 -0.28
CA LEU A 64 -17.34 0.77 0.79
C LEU A 64 -16.96 -0.67 0.41
N ALA A 65 -16.27 -0.90 -0.73
CA ALA A 65 -16.10 -2.23 -1.34
C ALA A 65 -15.33 -3.24 -0.49
N GLY A 66 -14.54 -2.80 0.50
CA GLY A 66 -13.77 -3.70 1.37
C GLY A 66 -12.65 -4.47 0.68
N GLY A 67 -12.12 -3.96 -0.44
CA GLY A 67 -10.91 -4.47 -1.10
C GLY A 67 -10.96 -5.93 -1.57
N GLY A 68 -12.12 -6.57 -1.61
CA GLY A 68 -12.25 -8.00 -1.88
C GLY A 68 -12.03 -8.90 -0.65
N ASN A 69 -11.64 -8.34 0.49
CA ASN A 69 -11.38 -9.05 1.76
C ASN A 69 -12.48 -8.81 2.81
N TRP A 70 -13.58 -8.18 2.40
CA TRP A 70 -14.64 -7.73 3.29
C TRP A 70 -14.12 -6.90 4.46
N GLU A 71 -13.15 -6.01 4.18
CA GLU A 71 -12.58 -5.08 5.15
C GLU A 71 -13.67 -4.19 5.74
N PHE A 72 -13.51 -3.78 7.01
CA PHE A 72 -14.58 -3.14 7.78
C PHE A 72 -14.62 -1.62 7.64
N GLN A 73 -13.61 -1.00 7.02
CA GLN A 73 -13.62 0.43 6.73
C GLN A 73 -14.29 0.72 5.39
N TRP A 74 -14.64 1.97 5.24
CA TRP A 74 -14.84 2.61 3.97
C TRP A 74 -13.80 3.71 3.76
N TYR A 75 -13.44 3.95 2.53
CA TYR A 75 -12.48 4.99 2.18
C TYR A 75 -13.17 6.25 1.71
N SER A 76 -12.57 7.40 2.05
CA SER A 76 -13.08 8.71 1.66
C SER A 76 -11.97 9.73 1.46
N ASN A 77 -12.31 10.80 0.77
CA ASN A 77 -11.46 11.98 0.62
C ASN A 77 -11.76 13.00 1.76
N ASN A 78 -11.54 12.61 3.02
CA ASN A 78 -11.78 13.48 4.17
C ASN A 78 -10.47 13.81 4.89
N ARG A 79 -10.31 15.09 5.25
CA ARG A 79 -9.07 15.55 5.94
C ARG A 79 -8.91 15.03 7.36
N SER A 80 -9.95 14.47 7.97
CA SER A 80 -9.80 13.70 9.21
C SER A 80 -9.14 12.33 9.00
N ASN A 81 -9.15 11.81 7.77
CA ASN A 81 -8.62 10.48 7.43
C ASN A 81 -7.33 10.53 6.61
N SER A 82 -7.08 11.64 5.90
CA SER A 82 -5.83 11.84 5.15
C SER A 82 -5.42 13.30 5.20
N TYR A 83 -4.25 13.57 5.74
CA TYR A 83 -3.70 14.92 5.89
C TYR A 83 -2.18 14.88 5.97
N VAL A 84 -1.56 16.01 5.68
CA VAL A 84 -0.13 16.23 5.88
C VAL A 84 0.07 17.08 7.11
N TYR A 85 1.02 16.69 7.96
CA TYR A 85 1.45 17.46 9.12
C TYR A 85 2.96 17.31 9.31
N ASN A 86 3.67 18.44 9.37
CA ASN A 86 5.13 18.51 9.50
C ASN A 86 5.89 17.65 8.48
N GLY A 87 5.50 17.67 7.21
CA GLY A 87 6.16 16.93 6.15
C GLY A 87 5.88 15.41 6.16
N VAL A 88 4.83 14.97 6.84
CA VAL A 88 4.43 13.56 6.92
C VAL A 88 2.97 13.42 6.50
N LEU A 89 2.69 12.48 5.59
CA LEU A 89 1.33 12.06 5.27
C LEU A 89 0.82 11.12 6.35
N TYR A 90 -0.39 11.39 6.83
CA TYR A 90 -1.12 10.54 7.77
C TYR A 90 -2.34 9.94 7.09
N LEU A 91 -2.46 8.61 7.10
CA LEU A 91 -3.69 7.89 6.78
C LEU A 91 -4.25 7.34 8.10
N ARG A 92 -5.40 7.88 8.52
CA ARG A 92 -5.93 7.75 9.88
C ARG A 92 -7.32 7.12 9.88
N PRO A 93 -7.61 6.16 10.78
CA PRO A 93 -8.97 5.65 10.97
C PRO A 93 -9.77 6.61 11.86
N THR A 94 -11.06 6.73 11.59
CA THR A 94 -12.06 7.39 12.44
C THR A 94 -13.31 6.52 12.52
N ILE A 95 -14.14 6.76 13.53
CA ILE A 95 -15.38 6.00 13.75
C ILE A 95 -16.51 6.62 12.92
N THR A 96 -17.20 5.81 12.13
CA THR A 96 -18.32 6.29 11.29
C THR A 96 -19.44 6.88 12.13
N SER A 97 -19.79 6.25 13.25
CA SER A 97 -20.87 6.70 14.13
C SER A 97 -20.59 8.01 14.87
N ASP A 98 -19.32 8.46 14.96
CA ASP A 98 -19.00 9.76 15.56
C ASP A 98 -19.65 10.93 14.81
N THR A 99 -19.89 10.75 13.52
CA THR A 99 -20.52 11.78 12.67
C THR A 99 -21.96 11.46 12.28
N THR A 100 -22.36 10.19 12.32
CA THR A 100 -23.67 9.74 11.85
C THR A 100 -24.61 9.29 12.98
N GLY A 101 -24.06 9.01 14.17
CA GLY A 101 -24.76 8.35 15.27
C GLY A 101 -24.77 6.82 15.12
N GLU A 102 -24.85 6.12 16.26
CA GLU A 102 -24.79 4.64 16.28
C GLU A 102 -25.99 3.97 15.56
N ALA A 103 -27.18 4.53 15.69
CA ALA A 103 -28.36 3.99 15.02
C ALA A 103 -28.24 3.96 13.49
N PHE A 104 -27.47 4.88 12.92
CA PHE A 104 -27.22 4.94 11.49
C PHE A 104 -26.52 3.67 10.97
N LEU A 105 -25.62 3.08 11.76
CA LEU A 105 -24.91 1.86 11.35
C LEU A 105 -25.84 0.67 11.11
N THR A 106 -26.97 0.61 11.81
CA THR A 106 -27.92 -0.52 11.78
C THR A 106 -29.22 -0.24 11.02
N SER A 107 -29.46 1.00 10.59
CA SER A 107 -30.73 1.39 9.95
C SER A 107 -30.60 2.51 8.91
N GLY A 108 -29.43 3.13 8.79
CA GLY A 108 -29.19 4.17 7.81
C GLY A 108 -28.81 3.63 6.44
N THR A 109 -28.70 4.54 5.46
CA THR A 109 -28.12 4.26 4.13
C THR A 109 -26.97 5.21 3.90
N LEU A 110 -25.76 4.66 3.75
CA LEU A 110 -24.59 5.43 3.35
C LEU A 110 -24.49 5.39 1.83
N ASN A 111 -24.80 6.52 1.20
CA ASN A 111 -24.69 6.72 -0.23
C ASN A 111 -23.49 7.65 -0.51
N ILE A 112 -22.53 7.17 -1.28
CA ILE A 112 -21.29 7.88 -1.64
C ILE A 112 -21.11 7.98 -3.16
N HIS A 113 -22.19 7.89 -3.94
CA HIS A 113 -22.11 8.08 -5.39
C HIS A 113 -21.48 9.43 -5.76
N GLY A 114 -21.75 10.46 -4.93
CA GLY A 114 -21.19 11.80 -5.10
C GLY A 114 -21.73 12.52 -6.35
N GLY A 115 -21.57 13.82 -6.37
CA GLY A 115 -22.00 14.67 -7.48
C GLY A 115 -20.84 15.40 -8.19
N ALA A 116 -19.66 15.44 -7.58
CA ALA A 116 -18.46 16.06 -8.12
C ALA A 116 -17.35 15.03 -8.30
N PRO A 117 -16.43 15.21 -9.26
CA PRO A 117 -15.33 14.26 -9.49
C PRO A 117 -14.51 13.90 -8.25
N ALA A 118 -14.33 14.86 -7.33
CA ALA A 118 -13.55 14.64 -6.09
C ALA A 118 -14.28 13.76 -5.06
N ASP A 119 -15.59 13.67 -5.12
CA ASP A 119 -16.44 12.92 -4.18
C ASP A 119 -17.05 11.67 -4.82
N GLN A 120 -16.81 11.46 -6.11
CA GLN A 120 -17.37 10.35 -6.86
C GLN A 120 -16.86 9.01 -6.35
N CYS A 121 -17.80 8.07 -6.18
CA CYS A 121 -17.45 6.69 -5.86
C CYS A 121 -16.52 6.10 -6.92
N THR A 122 -15.42 5.49 -6.47
CA THR A 122 -14.35 4.98 -7.35
C THR A 122 -14.44 3.48 -7.61
N ASN A 123 -15.21 2.73 -6.81
CA ASN A 123 -15.39 1.30 -6.99
C ASN A 123 -16.80 0.85 -6.54
N PRO A 124 -17.72 0.54 -7.48
CA PRO A 124 -19.07 0.10 -7.17
C PRO A 124 -19.19 -1.37 -6.77
N SER A 125 -18.13 -2.18 -6.91
CA SER A 125 -18.15 -3.61 -6.58
C SER A 125 -18.55 -3.81 -5.11
N PHE A 126 -19.21 -4.93 -4.81
CA PHE A 126 -19.59 -5.31 -3.44
C PHE A 126 -20.38 -4.23 -2.70
N TRP A 127 -21.34 -3.55 -3.39
CA TRP A 127 -22.09 -2.41 -2.85
C TRP A 127 -21.19 -1.26 -2.41
N GLY A 128 -20.13 -1.03 -3.17
CA GLY A 128 -19.08 -0.08 -2.82
C GLY A 128 -19.49 1.39 -2.92
N CYS A 129 -20.61 1.73 -3.55
CA CYS A 129 -21.09 3.11 -3.67
C CYS A 129 -22.31 3.42 -2.82
N GLU A 130 -23.04 2.40 -2.38
CA GLU A 130 -24.20 2.56 -1.49
C GLU A 130 -24.40 1.30 -0.66
N ARG A 131 -24.63 1.47 0.64
CA ARG A 131 -24.90 0.38 1.57
C ARG A 131 -25.93 0.78 2.60
N THR A 132 -26.93 -0.06 2.80
CA THR A 132 -27.93 0.10 3.87
C THR A 132 -27.57 -0.84 5.02
N GLY A 133 -27.52 -0.28 6.24
CA GLY A 133 -27.26 -1.03 7.45
C GLY A 133 -28.46 -1.82 7.93
N THR A 134 -28.20 -2.95 8.55
CA THR A 134 -29.18 -3.75 9.28
C THR A 134 -28.60 -4.15 10.64
N PRO A 135 -29.39 -4.64 11.60
CA PRO A 135 -28.86 -5.11 12.88
C PRO A 135 -27.82 -6.24 12.76
N THR A 136 -27.87 -7.04 11.69
CA THR A 136 -26.95 -8.15 11.43
C THR A 136 -25.83 -7.80 10.46
N ASN A 137 -25.97 -6.74 9.68
CA ASN A 137 -24.96 -6.28 8.74
C ASN A 137 -24.87 -4.75 8.82
N VAL A 138 -24.02 -4.28 9.71
CA VAL A 138 -23.79 -2.84 9.91
C VAL A 138 -23.14 -2.21 8.69
N ILE A 139 -23.42 -0.92 8.45
CA ILE A 139 -22.60 -0.09 7.55
C ILE A 139 -21.17 -0.12 8.05
N ASN A 140 -20.19 -0.05 7.14
CA ASN A 140 -18.76 -0.01 7.47
C ASN A 140 -18.51 0.93 8.67
N PRO A 141 -18.21 0.39 9.86
CA PRO A 141 -18.18 1.18 11.10
C PRO A 141 -16.96 2.09 11.21
N ILE A 142 -15.98 1.91 10.33
CA ILE A 142 -14.74 2.68 10.30
C ILE A 142 -14.66 3.46 9.00
N ARG A 143 -14.20 4.72 9.09
CA ARG A 143 -13.81 5.54 7.96
C ARG A 143 -12.29 5.65 7.91
N SER A 144 -11.69 5.50 6.74
CA SER A 144 -10.25 5.57 6.54
C SER A 144 -9.90 6.22 5.21
N ALA A 145 -8.65 6.13 4.77
CA ALA A 145 -8.21 6.66 3.49
C ALA A 145 -7.34 5.66 2.71
N ARG A 146 -7.50 5.73 1.38
CA ARG A 146 -6.64 5.09 0.37
C ARG A 146 -6.32 6.13 -0.69
N VAL A 147 -5.03 6.30 -0.96
CA VAL A 147 -4.51 7.23 -1.98
C VAL A 147 -3.71 6.47 -3.02
N ARG A 148 -3.78 6.90 -4.28
CA ARG A 148 -3.15 6.20 -5.39
C ARG A 148 -2.67 7.16 -6.49
N THR A 149 -1.66 6.73 -7.26
CA THR A 149 -1.09 7.52 -8.36
C THR A 149 -1.61 7.09 -9.74
N VAL A 150 -2.76 6.43 -9.84
CA VAL A 150 -3.27 5.81 -11.07
C VAL A 150 -3.32 6.75 -12.30
N ASN A 151 -3.59 8.03 -12.08
CA ASN A 151 -3.65 9.04 -13.14
C ASN A 151 -2.36 9.85 -13.29
N SER A 152 -1.59 9.94 -12.20
CA SER A 152 -0.44 10.83 -12.10
C SER A 152 0.89 10.16 -12.45
N PHE A 153 1.07 8.92 -12.01
CA PHE A 153 2.35 8.22 -12.18
C PHE A 153 2.17 6.71 -12.14
N ALA A 154 2.67 6.04 -13.14
CA ALA A 154 2.89 4.59 -13.18
C ALA A 154 4.23 4.30 -13.83
N PHE A 155 4.85 3.20 -13.46
CA PHE A 155 6.16 2.80 -14.01
C PHE A 155 6.26 1.28 -14.15
N ARG A 156 7.15 0.85 -15.04
CA ARG A 156 7.57 -0.54 -15.19
C ARG A 156 9.09 -0.59 -15.05
N TYR A 157 9.55 -1.47 -14.16
CA TYR A 157 10.94 -1.63 -13.77
C TYR A 157 11.52 -0.37 -13.11
N GLY A 158 12.29 -0.54 -12.08
CA GLY A 158 12.86 0.55 -11.31
C GLY A 158 13.05 0.14 -9.85
N ARG A 159 13.51 1.10 -9.07
CA ARG A 159 13.58 0.99 -7.62
C ARG A 159 12.57 1.95 -7.00
N ILE A 160 11.69 1.45 -6.15
CA ILE A 160 10.84 2.28 -5.30
C ILE A 160 11.32 2.19 -3.85
N GLU A 161 11.26 3.31 -3.14
CA GLU A 161 11.54 3.41 -1.71
C GLU A 161 10.48 4.29 -1.05
N VAL A 162 9.91 3.79 0.04
CA VAL A 162 8.93 4.50 0.87
C VAL A 162 9.43 4.50 2.30
N GLN A 163 9.61 5.67 2.89
CA GLN A 163 9.89 5.79 4.32
C GLN A 163 8.59 5.97 5.07
N ALA A 164 8.24 4.98 5.88
CA ALA A 164 6.97 4.96 6.57
C ALA A 164 7.10 4.37 8.00
N ARG A 165 6.18 4.80 8.85
CA ARG A 165 5.95 4.24 10.18
C ARG A 165 4.56 3.59 10.20
N ILE A 166 4.48 2.30 10.49
CA ILE A 166 3.20 1.60 10.56
C ILE A 166 2.40 2.01 11.80
N PRO A 167 1.06 1.89 11.76
CA PRO A 167 0.21 2.20 12.90
C PRO A 167 0.36 1.18 14.04
N SER A 168 -0.05 1.61 15.24
CA SER A 168 -0.25 0.76 16.40
C SER A 168 -1.70 0.82 16.84
N GLY A 169 -2.37 -0.32 16.89
CA GLY A 169 -3.78 -0.46 17.27
C GLY A 169 -4.33 -1.77 16.69
N ASP A 170 -5.17 -2.44 17.46
CA ASP A 170 -5.70 -3.76 17.10
C ASP A 170 -6.50 -3.71 15.80
N TRP A 171 -6.23 -4.66 14.92
CA TRP A 171 -6.94 -4.89 13.66
C TRP A 171 -6.74 -3.80 12.59
N LEU A 172 -5.75 -2.91 12.76
CA LEU A 172 -5.29 -2.00 11.72
C LEU A 172 -4.41 -2.75 10.72
N TRP A 173 -4.63 -2.49 9.43
CA TRP A 173 -3.94 -3.13 8.32
C TRP A 173 -3.37 -2.07 7.37
N PRO A 174 -2.15 -1.58 7.62
CA PRO A 174 -1.46 -0.69 6.71
C PRO A 174 -0.94 -1.46 5.51
N ALA A 175 -1.02 -0.85 4.33
CA ALA A 175 -0.46 -1.38 3.09
C ALA A 175 0.19 -0.28 2.23
N ILE A 176 1.33 -0.61 1.63
CA ILE A 176 2.03 0.14 0.58
C ILE A 176 2.26 -0.86 -0.55
N TRP A 177 1.65 -0.65 -1.69
CA TRP A 177 1.57 -1.65 -2.74
C TRP A 177 1.38 -1.04 -4.13
N LEU A 178 1.44 -1.86 -5.17
CA LEU A 178 1.31 -1.43 -6.55
C LEU A 178 0.31 -2.33 -7.28
N MET A 179 -0.50 -1.68 -8.13
CA MET A 179 -1.45 -2.36 -9.03
C MET A 179 -1.14 -2.02 -10.49
N PRO A 180 -1.43 -2.92 -11.43
CA PRO A 180 -1.25 -2.66 -12.84
C PRO A 180 -2.15 -1.50 -13.29
N LYS A 181 -1.61 -0.61 -14.11
CA LYS A 181 -2.37 0.50 -14.68
C LYS A 181 -3.49 0.02 -15.60
N TYR A 182 -3.24 -1.10 -16.26
CA TYR A 182 -4.20 -1.78 -17.14
C TYR A 182 -4.27 -3.26 -16.78
N ASN A 183 -5.43 -3.86 -16.94
CA ASN A 183 -5.59 -5.30 -16.78
C ASN A 183 -5.17 -6.03 -18.07
N ALA A 184 -3.89 -5.90 -18.46
CA ALA A 184 -3.37 -6.38 -19.73
C ALA A 184 -3.52 -7.90 -19.92
N TYR A 185 -3.56 -8.66 -18.83
CA TYR A 185 -3.68 -10.13 -18.82
C TYR A 185 -5.00 -10.63 -18.22
N GLY A 186 -5.95 -9.73 -17.98
CA GLY A 186 -7.23 -10.05 -17.34
C GLY A 186 -7.36 -9.49 -15.94
N THR A 187 -8.49 -9.82 -15.31
CA THR A 187 -8.80 -9.35 -13.95
C THR A 187 -7.87 -9.98 -12.91
N TRP A 188 -7.77 -9.33 -11.76
CA TRP A 188 -6.96 -9.81 -10.63
C TRP A 188 -7.15 -11.31 -10.34
N PRO A 189 -6.08 -12.08 -10.09
CA PRO A 189 -4.67 -11.67 -10.02
C PRO A 189 -3.91 -11.87 -11.35
N ALA A 190 -4.60 -12.05 -12.49
CA ALA A 190 -3.98 -12.34 -13.79
C ALA A 190 -3.07 -11.22 -14.30
N SER A 191 -3.35 -9.97 -13.93
CA SER A 191 -2.50 -8.82 -14.26
C SER A 191 -1.50 -8.44 -13.16
N GLY A 192 -1.44 -9.22 -12.07
CA GLY A 192 -0.46 -9.05 -10.99
C GLY A 192 -0.86 -8.04 -9.92
N GLU A 193 -0.16 -8.11 -8.78
CA GLU A 193 -0.15 -7.14 -7.67
C GLU A 193 1.20 -7.27 -6.96
N ILE A 194 1.78 -6.15 -6.52
CA ILE A 194 3.06 -6.10 -5.82
C ILE A 194 2.85 -5.41 -4.48
N ASP A 195 2.90 -6.17 -3.38
CA ASP A 195 2.82 -5.61 -2.04
C ASP A 195 4.23 -5.34 -1.54
N LEU A 196 4.59 -4.06 -1.49
CA LEU A 196 5.88 -3.63 -0.96
C LEU A 196 5.94 -3.82 0.55
N MET A 197 4.87 -3.46 1.25
CA MET A 197 4.76 -3.60 2.70
C MET A 197 3.30 -3.81 3.11
N GLU A 198 3.05 -4.85 3.86
CA GLU A 198 1.85 -5.07 4.64
C GLU A 198 2.21 -5.42 6.08
N SER A 199 1.35 -5.01 7.01
CA SER A 199 1.53 -5.34 8.43
C SER A 199 0.20 -5.31 9.19
N ARG A 200 0.24 -5.69 10.46
CA ARG A 200 -0.87 -5.62 11.40
C ARG A 200 -0.52 -4.70 12.56
N GLY A 201 -1.41 -3.79 12.89
CA GLY A 201 -1.20 -2.79 13.95
C GLY A 201 -1.26 -3.34 15.38
N ASN A 202 -1.66 -4.59 15.57
CA ASN A 202 -1.75 -5.22 16.87
C ASN A 202 -0.38 -5.28 17.55
N ARG A 203 -0.28 -4.82 18.79
CA ARG A 203 0.98 -4.87 19.56
C ARG A 203 1.41 -6.29 19.90
N HIS A 204 0.45 -7.18 20.12
CA HIS A 204 0.67 -8.56 20.60
C HIS A 204 -0.27 -9.55 19.90
N LEU A 205 -0.17 -9.67 18.57
CA LEU A 205 -0.88 -10.70 17.82
C LEU A 205 0.05 -11.89 17.61
N VAL A 206 -0.17 -12.96 18.36
CA VAL A 206 0.76 -14.10 18.36
C VAL A 206 0.15 -15.29 17.64
N GLN A 207 0.85 -15.83 16.66
CA GLN A 207 0.55 -17.06 15.98
C GLN A 207 1.77 -17.98 15.98
N ASN A 208 1.62 -19.22 16.42
CA ASN A 208 2.70 -20.20 16.51
C ASN A 208 3.96 -19.67 17.24
N GLY A 209 3.77 -18.87 18.29
CA GLY A 209 4.85 -18.30 19.09
C GLY A 209 5.54 -17.07 18.47
N VAL A 210 5.08 -16.62 17.31
CA VAL A 210 5.60 -15.43 16.62
C VAL A 210 4.62 -14.28 16.76
N ASN A 211 5.09 -13.09 17.14
CA ASN A 211 4.28 -11.87 17.08
C ASN A 211 4.19 -11.42 15.62
N ILE A 212 3.03 -11.66 15.00
CA ILE A 212 2.70 -11.31 13.61
C ILE A 212 2.02 -9.93 13.50
N GLY A 213 1.96 -9.17 14.60
CA GLY A 213 1.46 -7.80 14.65
C GLY A 213 2.53 -6.79 14.22
N VAL A 214 2.71 -5.73 15.03
CA VAL A 214 3.66 -4.63 14.73
C VAL A 214 5.13 -5.07 14.62
N GLU A 215 5.47 -6.27 15.08
CA GLU A 215 6.81 -6.83 14.97
C GLU A 215 7.07 -7.56 13.64
N GLN A 216 6.07 -7.66 12.77
CA GLN A 216 6.21 -8.31 11.48
C GLN A 216 5.75 -7.41 10.32
N VAL A 217 6.53 -7.39 9.25
CA VAL A 217 6.14 -6.84 7.94
C VAL A 217 6.26 -7.93 6.89
N GLY A 218 5.39 -7.88 5.88
CA GLY A 218 5.39 -8.79 4.74
C GLY A 218 5.52 -8.06 3.42
N SER A 219 6.09 -8.75 2.42
CA SER A 219 6.08 -8.35 1.02
C SER A 219 5.60 -9.54 0.18
N THR A 220 4.77 -9.27 -0.82
CA THR A 220 4.08 -10.32 -1.57
C THR A 220 3.99 -9.98 -3.05
N LEU A 221 4.00 -11.01 -3.92
CA LEU A 221 3.55 -10.90 -5.30
C LEU A 221 2.29 -11.76 -5.47
N HIS A 222 1.20 -11.15 -5.93
CA HIS A 222 0.00 -11.88 -6.34
C HIS A 222 0.00 -12.06 -7.85
N PHE A 223 -0.19 -13.28 -8.30
CA PHE A 223 -0.26 -13.65 -9.71
C PHE A 223 -1.00 -14.99 -9.86
N GLY A 224 -1.78 -15.12 -10.90
CA GLY A 224 -2.54 -16.35 -11.16
C GLY A 224 -3.62 -16.13 -12.21
N PRO A 225 -4.13 -17.20 -12.85
CA PRO A 225 -5.13 -17.06 -13.90
C PRO A 225 -6.49 -16.56 -13.39
N TYR A 226 -6.83 -16.83 -12.12
CA TYR A 226 -8.06 -16.38 -11.47
C TYR A 226 -7.89 -16.41 -9.93
N PRO A 227 -8.78 -15.74 -9.13
CA PRO A 227 -8.59 -15.58 -7.67
C PRO A 227 -8.39 -16.89 -6.90
N GLY A 228 -9.09 -17.95 -7.26
CA GLY A 228 -8.96 -19.27 -6.61
C GLY A 228 -7.65 -20.00 -6.92
N LEU A 229 -6.86 -19.50 -7.85
CA LEU A 229 -5.56 -20.08 -8.25
C LEU A 229 -4.50 -18.98 -8.27
N ASN A 230 -4.14 -18.50 -7.08
CA ASN A 230 -3.18 -17.43 -6.85
C ASN A 230 -1.84 -18.01 -6.38
N GLY A 231 -0.75 -17.68 -7.08
CA GLY A 231 0.60 -18.17 -6.83
C GLY A 231 1.34 -17.48 -5.69
N TYR A 232 0.70 -16.56 -4.97
CA TYR A 232 1.32 -15.76 -3.89
C TYR A 232 2.09 -16.59 -2.83
N PRO A 233 1.70 -17.83 -2.46
CA PRO A 233 2.46 -18.59 -1.45
C PRO A 233 3.91 -18.88 -1.86
N THR A 234 4.21 -18.82 -3.16
CA THR A 234 5.58 -19.01 -3.69
C THR A 234 6.39 -17.70 -3.74
N ALA A 235 5.75 -16.57 -3.39
CA ALA A 235 6.31 -15.23 -3.50
C ALA A 235 5.87 -14.31 -2.34
N HIS A 236 5.63 -14.89 -1.17
CA HIS A 236 5.33 -14.18 0.08
C HIS A 236 6.51 -14.30 1.04
N PHE A 237 6.97 -13.17 1.54
CA PHE A 237 8.13 -13.06 2.42
C PHE A 237 7.78 -12.23 3.63
N THR A 238 8.26 -12.63 4.80
CA THR A 238 8.07 -11.87 6.03
C THR A 238 9.41 -11.55 6.68
N ARG A 239 9.45 -10.42 7.39
CA ARG A 239 10.54 -10.06 8.25
C ARG A 239 10.01 -9.67 9.63
N ASN A 240 10.62 -10.27 10.66
CA ASN A 240 10.36 -9.91 12.03
C ASN A 240 11.41 -8.93 12.54
N SER A 241 10.98 -7.97 13.34
CA SER A 241 11.86 -7.11 14.12
C SER A 241 12.38 -7.86 15.35
N ILE A 242 13.30 -7.24 16.09
CA ILE A 242 13.70 -7.73 17.42
C ILE A 242 12.49 -7.59 18.34
N THR A 243 12.20 -8.62 19.14
CA THR A 243 11.10 -8.66 20.10
C THR A 243 11.03 -7.38 20.94
N GLY A 244 9.85 -6.79 21.00
CA GLY A 244 9.60 -5.53 21.68
C GLY A 244 10.01 -4.26 20.92
N ASN A 245 10.61 -4.39 19.73
CA ASN A 245 11.02 -3.26 18.89
C ASN A 245 10.26 -3.26 17.56
N GLY A 246 8.93 -3.17 17.63
CA GLY A 246 8.05 -3.20 16.44
C GLY A 246 8.30 -2.07 15.44
N PHE A 247 7.96 -2.31 14.17
CA PHE A 247 8.05 -1.36 13.06
C PHE A 247 7.18 -0.10 13.23
N ASN A 248 6.31 -0.09 14.25
CA ASN A 248 5.52 1.06 14.67
C ASN A 248 6.29 2.08 15.51
N ARG A 249 7.52 1.80 15.95
CA ARG A 249 8.29 2.66 16.87
C ARG A 249 9.07 3.76 16.18
N ALA A 250 9.44 3.54 14.92
CA ALA A 250 10.22 4.49 14.13
C ALA A 250 9.80 4.43 12.65
N PHE A 251 10.28 5.38 11.86
CA PHE A 251 10.21 5.29 10.40
C PHE A 251 11.21 4.24 9.90
N HIS A 252 10.76 3.39 9.01
CA HIS A 252 11.53 2.37 8.32
C HIS A 252 11.46 2.58 6.82
N ARG A 253 12.50 2.17 6.08
CA ARG A 253 12.54 2.25 4.63
C ARG A 253 12.12 0.92 4.02
N TYR A 254 10.98 0.92 3.37
CA TYR A 254 10.47 -0.20 2.60
C TYR A 254 10.85 0.04 1.14
N SER A 255 11.56 -0.89 0.52
CA SER A 255 12.00 -0.72 -0.86
C SER A 255 11.98 -2.02 -1.65
N LEU A 256 11.81 -1.90 -2.96
CA LEU A 256 12.00 -3.01 -3.88
C LEU A 256 12.85 -2.56 -5.08
N GLU A 257 13.57 -3.53 -5.63
CA GLU A 257 14.19 -3.46 -6.94
C GLU A 257 13.43 -4.38 -7.88
N TRP A 258 12.89 -3.81 -8.95
CA TRP A 258 12.09 -4.50 -9.95
C TRP A 258 12.77 -4.39 -11.31
N THR A 259 13.30 -5.52 -11.77
CA THR A 259 14.10 -5.63 -12.99
C THR A 259 13.45 -6.61 -13.98
N PRO A 260 13.88 -6.67 -15.25
CA PRO A 260 13.47 -7.72 -16.18
C PRO A 260 13.84 -9.15 -15.74
N GLN A 261 14.67 -9.31 -14.71
CA GLN A 261 15.11 -10.60 -14.19
C GLN A 261 14.40 -11.02 -12.91
N GLY A 262 13.68 -10.10 -12.25
CA GLY A 262 12.98 -10.42 -11.00
C GLY A 262 12.69 -9.20 -10.13
N ILE A 263 12.17 -9.50 -8.93
CA ILE A 263 11.79 -8.49 -7.92
C ILE A 263 12.44 -8.89 -6.60
N THR A 264 13.08 -7.92 -5.95
CA THR A 264 13.75 -8.10 -4.65
C THR A 264 13.25 -7.05 -3.66
N PHE A 265 12.86 -7.48 -2.46
CA PHE A 265 12.29 -6.64 -1.41
C PHE A 265 13.26 -6.43 -0.27
N TYR A 266 13.24 -5.22 0.30
CA TYR A 266 14.10 -4.82 1.41
C TYR A 266 13.32 -4.01 2.45
N VAL A 267 13.73 -4.11 3.72
CA VAL A 267 13.42 -3.16 4.78
C VAL A 267 14.73 -2.69 5.43
N ASP A 268 14.92 -1.36 5.52
CA ASP A 268 16.16 -0.72 6.03
C ASP A 268 17.43 -1.25 5.35
N ASN A 269 17.36 -1.45 4.03
CA ASN A 269 18.42 -2.06 3.19
C ASN A 269 18.72 -3.53 3.50
N MET A 270 17.93 -4.17 4.34
CA MET A 270 18.08 -5.60 4.61
C MET A 270 17.10 -6.40 3.77
N LEU A 271 17.60 -7.45 3.11
CA LEU A 271 16.82 -8.32 2.26
C LEU A 271 15.64 -8.95 3.05
N ILE A 272 14.43 -8.83 2.52
CA ILE A 272 13.26 -9.59 2.98
C ILE A 272 13.13 -10.86 2.15
N GLY A 273 13.13 -10.74 0.82
CA GLY A 273 13.00 -11.85 -0.09
C GLY A 273 13.23 -11.43 -1.53
N SER A 274 13.40 -12.41 -2.39
CA SER A 274 13.63 -12.19 -3.82
C SER A 274 12.92 -13.24 -4.66
N VAL A 275 12.32 -12.78 -5.75
CA VAL A 275 11.75 -13.63 -6.80
C VAL A 275 12.57 -13.44 -8.06
N ASN A 276 13.39 -14.43 -8.39
CA ASN A 276 13.99 -14.54 -9.72
C ASN A 276 12.94 -15.10 -10.66
N VAL A 277 12.79 -14.52 -11.85
CA VAL A 277 11.75 -14.89 -12.80
C VAL A 277 11.89 -16.34 -13.31
N GLY A 278 13.12 -16.83 -13.49
CA GLY A 278 13.37 -18.21 -13.98
C GLY A 278 12.65 -18.50 -15.30
N SER A 279 11.83 -19.56 -15.32
CA SER A 279 11.00 -19.95 -16.46
C SER A 279 9.70 -19.13 -16.58
N GLY A 280 9.47 -18.19 -15.68
CA GLY A 280 8.26 -17.35 -15.65
C GLY A 280 7.31 -17.69 -14.50
N PHE A 281 6.32 -16.81 -14.32
CA PHE A 281 5.39 -16.91 -13.21
C PHE A 281 4.35 -18.04 -13.37
N TRP A 282 4.09 -18.49 -14.62
CA TRP A 282 3.24 -19.65 -14.86
C TRP A 282 3.84 -20.92 -14.23
N ASP A 283 5.12 -21.16 -14.50
CA ASP A 283 5.85 -22.31 -13.95
C ASP A 283 6.08 -22.16 -12.44
N ARG A 284 6.39 -20.96 -11.97
CA ARG A 284 6.54 -20.67 -10.54
C ARG A 284 5.29 -21.03 -9.74
N GLY A 285 4.11 -20.70 -10.27
CA GLY A 285 2.82 -21.04 -9.63
C GLY A 285 2.43 -22.50 -9.79
N GLY A 286 3.13 -23.29 -10.62
CA GLY A 286 2.78 -24.69 -10.91
C GLY A 286 1.39 -24.85 -11.54
N PHE A 287 0.89 -23.85 -12.25
CA PHE A 287 -0.50 -23.77 -12.67
C PHE A 287 -0.89 -24.88 -13.66
N ALA A 288 0.02 -25.30 -14.53
CA ALA A 288 -0.22 -26.41 -15.43
C ALA A 288 -0.51 -27.74 -14.69
N GLN A 289 0.07 -27.91 -13.50
CA GLN A 289 -0.09 -29.09 -12.66
C GLN A 289 -1.31 -28.99 -11.73
N HIS A 290 -1.52 -27.80 -11.14
CA HIS A 290 -2.60 -27.58 -10.17
C HIS A 290 -3.97 -27.43 -10.83
N ALA A 291 -4.03 -26.98 -12.08
CA ALA A 291 -5.26 -26.81 -12.86
C ALA A 291 -5.05 -27.17 -14.32
N PRO A 292 -4.93 -28.49 -14.63
CA PRO A 292 -4.75 -28.96 -16.01
C PRO A 292 -5.87 -28.44 -16.93
N GLY A 293 -5.49 -27.92 -18.10
CA GLY A 293 -6.43 -27.36 -19.07
C GLY A 293 -6.78 -25.87 -18.86
N THR A 294 -6.28 -25.24 -17.80
CA THR A 294 -6.38 -23.78 -17.63
C THR A 294 -5.43 -23.10 -18.62
N GLU A 295 -5.95 -22.13 -19.34
CA GLU A 295 -5.17 -21.32 -20.28
C GLU A 295 -4.19 -20.43 -19.53
N ASN A 296 -2.93 -20.35 -20.01
CA ASN A 296 -1.94 -19.44 -19.49
C ASN A 296 -2.21 -18.01 -20.01
N PRO A 297 -2.64 -17.06 -19.17
CA PRO A 297 -2.93 -15.70 -19.62
C PRO A 297 -1.67 -14.95 -20.11
N TRP A 298 -0.49 -15.43 -19.75
CA TRP A 298 0.80 -14.77 -20.03
C TRP A 298 1.57 -15.40 -21.21
N GLN A 299 0.98 -16.34 -21.94
CA GLN A 299 1.65 -17.06 -23.05
C GLN A 299 2.20 -16.15 -24.16
N HIS A 300 1.67 -14.93 -24.30
CA HIS A 300 2.10 -13.93 -25.27
C HIS A 300 2.83 -12.74 -24.64
N GLY A 301 3.05 -12.76 -23.32
CA GLY A 301 3.82 -11.78 -22.58
C GLY A 301 5.32 -12.09 -22.56
N SER A 302 6.08 -11.25 -21.89
CA SER A 302 7.48 -11.55 -21.59
C SER A 302 7.56 -12.61 -20.47
N VAL A 303 8.77 -13.09 -20.18
CA VAL A 303 9.01 -14.02 -19.07
C VAL A 303 8.64 -13.39 -17.71
N MET A 304 8.63 -12.05 -17.60
CA MET A 304 8.22 -11.30 -16.40
C MET A 304 6.71 -11.13 -16.28
N ALA A 305 5.91 -11.48 -17.30
CA ALA A 305 4.44 -11.36 -17.18
C ALA A 305 3.91 -12.14 -15.95
N PRO A 306 3.03 -11.52 -15.16
CA PRO A 306 2.28 -10.26 -15.39
C PRO A 306 3.01 -8.98 -14.99
N PHE A 307 4.23 -9.05 -14.47
CA PHE A 307 5.00 -7.89 -13.98
C PHE A 307 5.87 -7.24 -15.06
N ASP A 308 5.42 -7.25 -16.31
CA ASP A 308 6.06 -6.61 -17.47
C ASP A 308 5.27 -5.44 -18.04
N GLN A 309 4.38 -4.86 -17.25
CA GLN A 309 3.56 -3.71 -17.54
C GLN A 309 3.71 -2.63 -16.46
N GLU A 310 3.18 -1.43 -16.71
CA GLU A 310 3.26 -0.34 -15.73
C GLU A 310 2.29 -0.53 -14.57
N PHE A 311 2.81 -0.29 -13.36
CA PHE A 311 2.07 -0.32 -12.11
C PHE A 311 2.06 1.07 -11.47
N TYR A 312 0.95 1.42 -10.82
CA TYR A 312 0.80 2.63 -10.03
C TYR A 312 0.88 2.33 -8.54
N ILE A 313 1.20 3.34 -7.73
CA ILE A 313 1.43 3.22 -6.30
C ILE A 313 0.12 3.43 -5.55
N ILE A 314 -0.11 2.63 -4.51
CA ILE A 314 -1.25 2.72 -3.58
C ILE A 314 -0.73 2.71 -2.15
N MET A 315 -1.32 3.54 -1.30
CA MET A 315 -1.12 3.51 0.15
C MET A 315 -2.47 3.60 0.85
N ASN A 316 -2.70 2.74 1.83
CA ASN A 316 -3.95 2.77 2.60
C ASN A 316 -3.78 2.26 4.02
N LEU A 317 -4.79 2.57 4.83
CA LEU A 317 -4.99 1.93 6.11
C LEU A 317 -6.34 1.21 6.09
N ALA A 318 -6.31 -0.11 5.94
CA ALA A 318 -7.47 -0.98 6.05
C ALA A 318 -7.72 -1.36 7.52
N VAL A 319 -8.88 -1.95 7.79
CA VAL A 319 -9.28 -2.40 9.12
C VAL A 319 -10.01 -3.73 9.05
N GLY A 320 -9.54 -4.72 9.79
CA GLY A 320 -10.19 -6.01 9.91
C GLY A 320 -10.23 -6.81 8.62
N GLY A 321 -11.41 -7.27 8.24
CA GLY A 321 -11.61 -8.15 7.09
C GLY A 321 -11.67 -9.64 7.46
N THR A 322 -11.90 -10.48 6.46
CA THR A 322 -12.23 -11.90 6.67
C THR A 322 -11.13 -12.89 6.28
N ASN A 323 -9.89 -12.43 6.07
CA ASN A 323 -8.78 -13.34 5.73
C ASN A 323 -7.42 -12.93 6.31
N PHE A 324 -7.09 -11.62 6.40
CA PHE A 324 -5.75 -11.13 6.77
C PHE A 324 -5.38 -11.40 8.23
N PHE A 325 -6.37 -11.40 9.13
CA PHE A 325 -6.17 -11.69 10.55
C PHE A 325 -6.57 -13.13 10.86
N PRO A 326 -5.61 -14.05 11.14
CA PRO A 326 -5.93 -15.45 11.36
C PRO A 326 -6.78 -15.67 12.62
N ASP A 327 -7.81 -16.54 12.54
CA ASP A 327 -8.65 -16.90 13.68
C ASP A 327 -7.89 -17.62 14.81
N GLY A 328 -6.80 -18.33 14.44
CA GLY A 328 -5.94 -19.03 15.40
C GLY A 328 -4.88 -18.17 16.07
N ALA A 329 -4.80 -16.88 15.77
CA ALA A 329 -3.87 -15.96 16.43
C ALA A 329 -4.47 -15.44 17.73
N THR A 330 -3.62 -15.27 18.76
CA THR A 330 -4.03 -14.72 20.07
C THR A 330 -3.69 -13.23 20.15
N ASN A 331 -4.66 -12.44 20.61
CA ASN A 331 -4.54 -11.02 20.93
C ASN A 331 -5.04 -10.79 22.35
N PRO A 332 -4.48 -9.92 23.19
CA PRO A 332 -4.91 -9.73 24.58
C PRO A 332 -6.40 -9.43 24.75
N GLY A 333 -7.00 -8.63 23.85
CA GLY A 333 -8.44 -8.35 23.85
C GLY A 333 -9.30 -9.41 23.17
N GLY A 334 -8.70 -10.46 22.60
CA GLY A 334 -9.38 -11.42 21.73
C GLY A 334 -9.67 -10.85 20.33
N LYS A 335 -10.07 -11.72 19.40
CA LYS A 335 -10.58 -11.34 18.08
C LYS A 335 -12.11 -11.43 18.12
N PRO A 336 -12.84 -10.32 17.94
CA PRO A 336 -14.29 -10.32 18.15
C PRO A 336 -15.10 -10.94 17.00
N TRP A 337 -14.47 -11.38 15.91
CA TRP A 337 -15.14 -12.02 14.78
C TRP A 337 -14.40 -13.27 14.32
N HIS A 338 -15.09 -14.15 13.62
CA HIS A 338 -14.52 -15.24 12.85
C HIS A 338 -14.50 -14.87 11.36
N ASN A 339 -13.48 -15.33 10.63
CA ASN A 339 -13.35 -15.04 9.21
C ASN A 339 -14.49 -15.61 8.36
N GLU A 340 -15.12 -16.70 8.80
CA GLU A 340 -16.27 -17.31 8.15
C GLU A 340 -17.62 -16.73 8.61
N SER A 341 -17.63 -15.78 9.54
CA SER A 341 -18.87 -15.19 10.03
C SER A 341 -19.53 -14.35 8.91
N PRO A 342 -20.82 -14.59 8.60
CA PRO A 342 -21.56 -13.75 7.66
C PRO A 342 -21.84 -12.35 8.21
N GLN A 343 -21.54 -12.11 9.49
CA GLN A 343 -21.74 -10.87 10.23
C GLN A 343 -20.40 -10.30 10.76
N ALA A 344 -19.27 -10.66 10.17
CA ALA A 344 -17.94 -10.32 10.68
C ALA A 344 -17.77 -8.83 11.02
N ALA A 345 -18.27 -7.90 10.18
CA ALA A 345 -18.21 -6.46 10.46
C ALA A 345 -19.09 -6.06 11.65
N THR A 346 -20.23 -6.72 11.83
CA THR A 346 -21.14 -6.51 12.99
C THR A 346 -20.51 -7.06 14.27
N ASP A 347 -19.92 -8.25 14.21
CA ASP A 347 -19.20 -8.86 15.34
C ASP A 347 -18.03 -7.99 15.77
N PHE A 348 -17.22 -7.51 14.81
CA PHE A 348 -16.15 -6.55 15.04
C PHE A 348 -16.64 -5.28 15.74
N TRP A 349 -17.73 -4.68 15.25
CA TRP A 349 -18.31 -3.46 15.84
C TRP A 349 -18.85 -3.68 17.24
N ASN A 350 -19.57 -4.77 17.46
CA ASN A 350 -20.12 -5.13 18.77
C ASN A 350 -19.01 -5.40 19.79
N GLY A 351 -17.89 -5.93 19.36
CA GLY A 351 -16.70 -6.15 20.18
C GLY A 351 -15.79 -4.93 20.37
N ARG A 352 -16.20 -3.72 19.97
CA ARG A 352 -15.32 -2.54 19.95
C ARG A 352 -14.66 -2.17 21.28
N ASN A 353 -15.30 -2.49 22.41
CA ASN A 353 -14.70 -2.27 23.73
C ASN A 353 -13.42 -3.08 23.96
N GLN A 354 -13.18 -4.14 23.17
CA GLN A 354 -12.00 -5.00 23.28
C GLN A 354 -10.79 -4.40 22.54
N TRP A 355 -11.00 -3.68 21.42
CA TRP A 355 -9.94 -3.23 20.53
C TRP A 355 -9.82 -1.70 20.42
N LEU A 356 -10.94 -0.95 20.49
CA LEU A 356 -10.92 0.50 20.28
C LEU A 356 -10.00 1.26 21.25
N PRO A 357 -9.89 0.88 22.55
CA PRO A 357 -8.94 1.52 23.46
C PRO A 357 -7.49 1.43 22.98
N SER A 358 -7.12 0.40 22.20
CA SER A 358 -5.76 0.24 21.69
C SER A 358 -5.36 1.29 20.62
N TRP A 359 -6.34 2.01 20.03
CA TRP A 359 -6.11 3.02 19.02
C TRP A 359 -5.76 4.40 19.58
N ASN A 360 -6.02 4.65 20.86
CA ASN A 360 -5.75 5.92 21.54
C ASN A 360 -6.26 7.15 20.75
N LEU A 361 -7.50 7.09 20.24
CA LEU A 361 -8.04 8.11 19.33
C LEU A 361 -8.10 9.51 19.91
N ASN A 362 -8.13 9.63 21.24
CA ASN A 362 -8.19 10.90 21.97
C ASN A 362 -6.81 11.50 22.28
N GLU A 363 -5.74 10.76 22.02
CA GLU A 363 -4.37 11.18 22.30
C GLU A 363 -3.65 11.55 21.01
N ASP A 364 -2.88 12.64 21.05
CA ASP A 364 -1.99 13.12 19.98
C ASP A 364 -2.59 13.01 18.56
N PHE A 365 -3.87 13.37 18.40
CA PHE A 365 -4.64 13.28 17.13
C PHE A 365 -4.63 11.88 16.51
N SER A 366 -4.59 10.83 17.29
CA SER A 366 -4.52 9.42 16.86
C SER A 366 -3.32 9.11 15.94
N ARG A 367 -2.20 9.80 16.14
CA ARG A 367 -1.01 9.61 15.29
C ARG A 367 -0.48 8.18 15.36
N GLU A 368 -0.55 7.55 16.52
CA GLU A 368 -0.12 6.16 16.66
C GLU A 368 -0.97 5.18 15.86
N ALA A 369 -2.27 5.43 15.72
CA ALA A 369 -3.17 4.60 14.92
C ALA A 369 -3.10 4.91 13.42
N SER A 370 -2.23 5.81 12.98
CA SER A 370 -2.11 6.22 11.58
C SER A 370 -0.95 5.54 10.88
N LEU A 371 -1.13 5.17 9.61
CA LEU A 371 -0.01 4.95 8.72
C LEU A 371 0.60 6.32 8.41
N GLN A 372 1.89 6.48 8.69
CA GLN A 372 2.64 7.71 8.53
C GLN A 372 3.67 7.52 7.43
N VAL A 373 3.69 8.40 6.43
CA VAL A 373 4.62 8.31 5.30
C VAL A 373 5.39 9.62 5.19
N ASP A 374 6.72 9.52 5.29
CA ASP A 374 7.66 10.64 5.21
C ASP A 374 7.98 11.00 3.75
N TYR A 375 8.27 9.99 2.93
CA TYR A 375 8.46 10.19 1.51
C TYR A 375 8.16 8.94 0.68
N VAL A 376 7.91 9.18 -0.62
CA VAL A 376 7.88 8.16 -1.67
C VAL A 376 8.85 8.58 -2.77
N ARG A 377 9.76 7.69 -3.18
CA ARG A 377 10.75 7.95 -4.23
C ARG A 377 10.85 6.76 -5.18
N VAL A 378 10.97 7.06 -6.48
CA VAL A 378 11.18 6.04 -7.51
C VAL A 378 12.33 6.46 -8.42
N TRP A 379 13.21 5.51 -8.70
CA TRP A 379 14.33 5.67 -9.62
C TRP A 379 14.22 4.68 -10.77
N ALA A 380 14.64 5.12 -11.95
CA ALA A 380 14.84 4.28 -13.11
C ALA A 380 16.03 3.32 -12.89
N LEU A 381 16.00 2.14 -13.56
CA LEU A 381 17.12 1.18 -13.54
C LEU A 381 18.35 1.74 -14.25
#